data_4a052111fe85339089a32249febc62fa
#
_entry.id   4a052111fe85339089a32249febc62fa
#
_cell.length_a   1.000
_cell.length_b   1.000
_cell.length_c   1.000
_cell.angle_alpha   90.00
_cell.angle_beta   90.00
_cell.angle_gamma   90.00
#
_symmetry.space_group_name_H-M   'P 1'
#
loop_
_entity.id
_entity.type
_entity.pdbx_description
1 polymer ?
#
loop_
_entity_poly.entity_id
_entity_poly.type
_entity_poly.pdbx_seq_one_letter_code
_entity_poly.pdbx_strand_id
1 'polypeptide(L)'
;MAEHLQKINKYTNIILPFVLICVDYIAIVCAEELAFNFRNFYTGNHSLHISWLNFWVVFPLLYLIFLNIEQLYNRRAQFWQIIQKLFITSCYAVTSIIILLYIARIAGSTSRMFIAVFWILSFILLVIFRYIVKKILEKYQLLQIPVLIIGAGKTAELLVQGIKNDAGMGYKIIGLLEDNKVEQGILENYPVLGKFTDAEVVITKYNINYVFIAAPGLEQGKLTKLIYKVQPLVKSMGVIPNLVGVPMGGIEAESLFNEKLMLLRLKNNLAKPINRWIKTIFDYVLTITGTIVISPILIEIALWIYKDSPGPVIFKHRRIGKNGKEFNCYKFRSMCVDAKEKLEQLLKTDPEAKAEWEKDFKLKNDPRITKSGAFLRKTSLDELPQIFNVLKGEMSLVGPRPIIRDEMERYGEYINDYLMVNPGITGMWQVSGRSDIDYAERVLLDSWYTRNWSVWLDITLLFKTFKVVLLRKGAY
;
A
#
# COMPACT_ATOMS: atom_id res chain seq x y z
N MET A 1 8.40 29.12 21.32
CA MET A 1 7.70 28.05 20.56
C MET A 1 6.74 28.62 19.52
N ALA A 2 5.81 29.53 19.89
CA ALA A 2 4.86 30.11 18.93
C ALA A 2 5.53 30.91 17.79
N GLU A 3 6.49 31.78 18.06
CA GLU A 3 7.24 32.55 17.03
C GLU A 3 8.05 31.65 16.08
N HIS A 4 8.62 30.58 16.61
CA HIS A 4 9.36 29.63 15.78
C HIS A 4 8.41 28.86 14.84
N LEU A 5 7.23 28.45 15.32
CA LEU A 5 6.18 27.82 14.54
C LEU A 5 5.59 28.78 13.48
N GLN A 6 5.48 30.07 13.80
CA GLN A 6 5.04 31.10 12.85
C GLN A 6 5.98 31.23 11.66
N LYS A 7 7.29 31.29 11.89
CA LYS A 7 8.30 31.35 10.82
C LYS A 7 8.29 30.09 9.95
N ILE A 8 8.25 28.90 10.57
CA ILE A 8 8.20 27.63 9.85
C ILE A 8 6.97 27.58 8.93
N ASN A 9 5.78 27.94 9.42
CA ASN A 9 4.53 27.82 8.68
C ASN A 9 4.44 28.76 7.48
N LYS A 10 4.99 29.99 7.57
CA LYS A 10 4.99 30.96 6.48
C LYS A 10 5.85 30.52 5.30
N TYR A 11 7.01 29.94 5.56
CA TYR A 11 7.96 29.56 4.53
C TYR A 11 7.73 28.14 3.98
N THR A 12 7.23 27.21 4.78
CA THR A 12 7.02 25.81 4.37
C THR A 12 6.11 25.69 3.14
N ASN A 13 5.04 26.47 3.10
CA ASN A 13 4.07 26.41 1.99
C ASN A 13 4.60 26.98 0.67
N ILE A 14 5.68 27.75 0.69
CA ILE A 14 6.32 28.34 -0.51
C ILE A 14 7.59 27.56 -0.86
N ILE A 15 8.43 27.30 0.13
CA ILE A 15 9.74 26.68 -0.09
C ILE A 15 9.59 25.21 -0.50
N LEU A 16 8.67 24.45 0.12
CA LEU A 16 8.55 23.03 -0.19
C LEU A 16 8.10 22.75 -1.63
N PRO A 17 7.07 23.40 -2.18
CA PRO A 17 6.74 23.26 -3.59
C PRO A 17 7.92 23.60 -4.49
N PHE A 18 8.64 24.68 -4.21
CA PHE A 18 9.82 25.09 -4.98
C PHE A 18 10.94 24.03 -4.94
N VAL A 19 11.26 23.51 -3.75
CA VAL A 19 12.25 22.43 -3.60
C VAL A 19 11.83 21.19 -4.38
N LEU A 20 10.55 20.79 -4.31
CA LEU A 20 10.05 19.63 -5.05
C LEU A 20 10.10 19.85 -6.57
N ILE A 21 9.79 21.08 -7.06
CA ILE A 21 9.91 21.40 -8.49
C ILE A 21 11.36 21.26 -8.95
N CYS A 22 12.33 21.80 -8.19
CA CYS A 22 13.76 21.66 -8.52
C CYS A 22 14.21 20.19 -8.52
N VAL A 23 13.78 19.42 -7.54
CA VAL A 23 14.09 17.99 -7.42
C VAL A 23 13.53 17.20 -8.60
N ASP A 24 12.27 17.45 -8.96
CA ASP A 24 11.63 16.79 -10.10
C ASP A 24 12.29 17.17 -11.43
N TYR A 25 12.62 18.44 -11.62
CA TYR A 25 13.36 18.89 -12.79
C TYR A 25 14.68 18.13 -12.94
N ILE A 26 15.48 18.06 -11.85
CA ILE A 26 16.74 17.32 -11.84
C ILE A 26 16.51 15.84 -12.14
N ALA A 27 15.48 15.22 -11.52
CA ALA A 27 15.16 13.81 -11.75
C ALA A 27 14.81 13.52 -13.23
N ILE A 28 14.05 14.40 -13.86
CA ILE A 28 13.64 14.28 -15.26
C ILE A 28 14.85 14.42 -16.18
N VAL A 29 15.67 15.45 -15.99
CA VAL A 29 16.90 15.68 -16.80
C VAL A 29 17.88 14.51 -16.64
N CYS A 30 18.07 14.01 -15.41
CA CYS A 30 18.88 12.80 -15.18
C CYS A 30 18.31 11.57 -15.92
N ALA A 31 16.98 11.41 -15.95
CA ALA A 31 16.34 10.33 -16.68
C ALA A 31 16.57 10.43 -18.19
N GLU A 32 16.51 11.64 -18.74
CA GLU A 32 16.78 11.91 -20.16
C GLU A 32 18.22 11.55 -20.53
N GLU A 33 19.18 12.02 -19.72
CA GLU A 33 20.60 11.77 -19.94
C GLU A 33 20.92 10.27 -19.86
N LEU A 34 20.37 9.57 -18.86
CA LEU A 34 20.55 8.13 -18.72
C LEU A 34 19.89 7.37 -19.88
N ALA A 35 18.71 7.78 -20.33
CA ALA A 35 18.03 7.15 -21.46
C ALA A 35 18.78 7.37 -22.78
N PHE A 36 19.36 8.56 -22.98
CA PHE A 36 20.17 8.91 -24.11
C PHE A 36 21.45 8.03 -24.18
N ASN A 37 22.16 7.96 -23.05
CA ASN A 37 23.38 7.15 -22.94
C ASN A 37 23.11 5.66 -23.09
N PHE A 38 22.04 5.14 -22.48
CA PHE A 38 21.62 3.74 -22.62
C PHE A 38 21.31 3.38 -24.07
N ARG A 39 20.54 4.24 -24.77
CA ARG A 39 20.24 4.03 -26.19
C ARG A 39 21.50 4.02 -27.06
N ASN A 40 22.41 4.97 -26.87
CA ASN A 40 23.65 5.07 -27.63
C ASN A 40 24.54 3.85 -27.39
N PHE A 41 24.66 3.39 -26.15
CA PHE A 41 25.40 2.18 -25.79
C PHE A 41 24.81 0.94 -26.48
N TYR A 42 23.49 0.75 -26.42
CA TYR A 42 22.85 -0.44 -26.98
C TYR A 42 22.84 -0.48 -28.50
N THR A 43 22.65 0.66 -29.15
CA THR A 43 22.56 0.69 -30.63
C THR A 43 23.91 0.90 -31.32
N GLY A 44 24.96 1.26 -30.59
CA GLY A 44 26.27 1.63 -31.17
C GLY A 44 26.21 2.87 -32.10
N ASN A 45 25.06 3.53 -32.17
CA ASN A 45 24.82 4.63 -33.10
C ASN A 45 24.59 5.94 -32.36
N HIS A 46 25.46 6.91 -32.54
CA HIS A 46 25.42 8.24 -31.90
C HIS A 46 24.64 9.30 -32.72
N SER A 47 23.86 8.88 -33.71
CA SER A 47 23.12 9.79 -34.60
C SER A 47 21.82 10.39 -34.00
N LEU A 48 21.52 10.12 -32.73
CA LEU A 48 20.36 10.72 -32.10
C LEU A 48 20.66 12.18 -31.74
N HIS A 49 19.98 13.10 -32.40
CA HIS A 49 20.09 14.52 -32.11
C HIS A 49 18.76 15.02 -31.52
N ILE A 50 18.73 15.17 -30.19
CA ILE A 50 17.64 15.88 -29.52
C ILE A 50 18.05 17.32 -29.41
N SER A 51 17.19 18.25 -29.84
CA SER A 51 17.53 19.68 -29.73
C SER A 51 17.72 20.06 -28.25
N TRP A 52 18.67 20.95 -27.98
CA TRP A 52 18.92 21.47 -26.62
C TRP A 52 17.62 21.98 -25.98
N LEU A 53 16.77 22.67 -26.74
CA LEU A 53 15.49 23.20 -26.27
C LEU A 53 14.54 22.07 -25.80
N ASN A 54 14.43 20.97 -26.55
CA ASN A 54 13.58 19.86 -26.18
C ASN A 54 14.08 19.18 -24.93
N PHE A 55 15.38 18.93 -24.83
CA PHE A 55 16.02 18.23 -23.72
C PHE A 55 15.93 19.03 -22.41
N TRP A 56 16.33 20.29 -22.40
CA TRP A 56 16.42 21.06 -21.17
C TRP A 56 15.16 21.84 -20.80
N VAL A 57 14.24 22.05 -21.74
CA VAL A 57 13.08 22.90 -21.51
C VAL A 57 11.77 22.17 -21.75
N VAL A 58 11.53 21.68 -22.96
CA VAL A 58 10.20 21.23 -23.38
C VAL A 58 9.77 19.99 -22.62
N PHE A 59 10.60 18.94 -22.58
CA PHE A 59 10.25 17.68 -21.92
C PHE A 59 10.12 17.85 -20.40
N PRO A 60 11.08 18.46 -19.69
CA PRO A 60 10.90 18.74 -18.26
C PRO A 60 9.68 19.61 -17.96
N LEU A 61 9.43 20.65 -18.76
CA LEU A 61 8.30 21.54 -18.55
C LEU A 61 6.95 20.82 -18.66
N LEU A 62 6.79 19.93 -19.65
CA LEU A 62 5.58 19.12 -19.79
C LEU A 62 5.33 18.25 -18.54
N TYR A 63 6.37 17.60 -18.03
CA TYR A 63 6.26 16.84 -16.78
C TYR A 63 5.85 17.72 -15.61
N LEU A 64 6.51 18.89 -15.42
CA LEU A 64 6.21 19.80 -14.32
C LEU A 64 4.77 20.34 -14.39
N ILE A 65 4.27 20.62 -15.60
CA ILE A 65 2.88 21.06 -15.81
C ILE A 65 1.90 19.97 -15.33
N PHE A 66 2.07 18.71 -15.76
CA PHE A 66 1.18 17.63 -15.34
C PHE A 66 1.31 17.30 -13.85
N LEU A 67 2.51 17.38 -13.28
CA LEU A 67 2.74 17.23 -11.84
C LEU A 67 1.99 18.32 -11.05
N ASN A 68 1.92 19.53 -11.58
CA ASN A 68 1.18 20.63 -10.96
C ASN A 68 -0.34 20.48 -11.11
N ILE A 69 -0.83 20.05 -12.28
CA ILE A 69 -2.26 19.75 -12.52
C ILE A 69 -2.77 18.70 -11.51
N GLU A 70 -1.99 17.67 -11.26
CA GLU A 70 -2.30 16.62 -10.26
C GLU A 70 -2.08 17.09 -8.81
N GLN A 71 -1.76 18.37 -8.60
CA GLN A 71 -1.55 19.02 -7.29
C GLN A 71 -0.47 18.34 -6.44
N LEU A 72 0.52 17.69 -7.08
CA LEU A 72 1.57 16.95 -6.39
C LEU A 72 2.57 17.82 -5.63
N TYR A 73 2.50 19.14 -5.78
CA TYR A 73 3.33 20.10 -5.04
C TYR A 73 2.62 20.65 -3.79
N ASN A 74 1.30 20.75 -3.83
CA ASN A 74 0.52 21.39 -2.77
C ASN A 74 -0.23 20.37 -1.89
N ARG A 75 -0.61 19.21 -2.46
CA ARG A 75 -1.39 18.20 -1.75
C ARG A 75 -0.50 17.27 -0.94
N ARG A 76 -0.87 17.08 0.32
CA ARG A 76 -0.30 16.06 1.19
C ARG A 76 -1.10 14.76 0.99
N ALA A 77 -0.41 13.71 0.60
CA ALA A 77 -1.03 12.40 0.37
C ALA A 77 -0.11 11.29 0.87
N GLN A 78 -0.70 10.13 1.10
CA GLN A 78 0.04 8.93 1.47
C GLN A 78 1.06 8.56 0.37
N PHE A 79 2.17 7.95 0.78
CA PHE A 79 3.27 7.58 -0.11
C PHE A 79 2.80 6.82 -1.35
N TRP A 80 1.97 5.79 -1.18
CA TRP A 80 1.47 4.99 -2.30
C TRP A 80 0.54 5.74 -3.25
N GLN A 81 -0.24 6.69 -2.73
CA GLN A 81 -1.07 7.58 -3.57
C GLN A 81 -0.20 8.53 -4.40
N ILE A 82 0.91 9.01 -3.82
CA ILE A 82 1.87 9.85 -4.55
C ILE A 82 2.50 9.06 -5.69
N ILE A 83 2.94 7.80 -5.45
CA ILE A 83 3.51 6.96 -6.50
C ILE A 83 2.50 6.70 -7.62
N GLN A 84 1.25 6.41 -7.28
CA GLN A 84 0.18 6.23 -8.28
C GLN A 84 0.03 7.48 -9.16
N LYS A 85 -0.04 8.64 -8.55
CA LYS A 85 -0.15 9.91 -9.28
C LYS A 85 1.07 10.20 -10.14
N LEU A 86 2.28 9.93 -9.63
CA LEU A 86 3.51 10.05 -10.41
C LEU A 86 3.51 9.15 -11.65
N PHE A 87 3.02 7.91 -11.51
CA PHE A 87 2.89 6.99 -12.64
C PHE A 87 1.92 7.54 -13.70
N ILE A 88 0.70 7.92 -13.29
CA ILE A 88 -0.31 8.49 -14.19
C ILE A 88 0.22 9.77 -14.87
N THR A 89 0.85 10.64 -14.11
CA THR A 89 1.44 11.88 -14.62
C THR A 89 2.54 11.61 -15.64
N SER A 90 3.41 10.63 -15.37
CA SER A 90 4.47 10.24 -16.33
C SER A 90 3.89 9.71 -17.64
N CYS A 91 2.77 8.94 -17.58
CA CYS A 91 2.06 8.51 -18.78
C CYS A 91 1.53 9.70 -19.60
N TYR A 92 0.89 10.68 -18.94
CA TYR A 92 0.37 11.88 -19.61
C TYR A 92 1.49 12.71 -20.23
N ALA A 93 2.58 12.92 -19.49
CA ALA A 93 3.72 13.70 -19.96
C ALA A 93 4.36 13.06 -21.21
N VAL A 94 4.67 11.75 -21.16
CA VAL A 94 5.28 11.05 -22.31
C VAL A 94 4.33 10.98 -23.50
N THR A 95 3.05 10.74 -23.29
CA THR A 95 2.06 10.77 -24.36
C THR A 95 2.02 12.14 -25.04
N SER A 96 2.05 13.23 -24.24
CA SER A 96 2.10 14.60 -24.75
C SER A 96 3.38 14.90 -25.50
N ILE A 97 4.53 14.38 -25.04
CA ILE A 97 5.82 14.48 -25.74
C ILE A 97 5.72 13.79 -27.11
N ILE A 98 5.18 12.56 -27.17
CA ILE A 98 5.01 11.81 -28.44
C ILE A 98 4.14 12.61 -29.41
N ILE A 99 3.00 13.13 -28.95
CA ILE A 99 2.09 13.94 -29.76
C ILE A 99 2.80 15.19 -30.29
N LEU A 100 3.54 15.89 -29.41
CA LEU A 100 4.27 17.10 -29.77
C LEU A 100 5.35 16.83 -30.83
N LEU A 101 6.12 15.75 -30.66
CA LEU A 101 7.16 15.34 -31.62
C LEU A 101 6.53 14.98 -32.98
N TYR A 102 5.35 14.38 -32.99
CA TYR A 102 4.62 14.04 -34.21
C TYR A 102 4.11 15.31 -34.93
N ILE A 103 3.46 16.22 -34.21
CA ILE A 103 2.96 17.50 -34.76
C ILE A 103 4.10 18.36 -35.30
N ALA A 104 5.23 18.42 -34.57
CA ALA A 104 6.41 19.15 -34.98
C ALA A 104 7.18 18.51 -36.17
N ARG A 105 6.73 17.34 -36.65
CA ARG A 105 7.37 16.52 -37.70
C ARG A 105 8.81 16.10 -37.38
N ILE A 106 9.17 16.05 -36.09
CA ILE A 106 10.51 15.65 -35.60
C ILE A 106 10.52 14.19 -35.15
N ALA A 107 9.38 13.49 -35.22
CA ALA A 107 9.25 12.09 -34.79
C ALA A 107 10.24 11.13 -35.48
N GLY A 108 10.67 11.44 -36.72
CA GLY A 108 11.65 10.64 -37.46
C GLY A 108 13.08 10.71 -36.91
N SER A 109 13.43 11.80 -36.20
CA SER A 109 14.75 11.98 -35.57
C SER A 109 14.84 11.43 -34.13
N THR A 110 13.69 11.04 -33.55
CA THR A 110 13.63 10.59 -32.15
C THR A 110 13.50 9.07 -32.07
N SER A 111 14.33 8.41 -31.29
CA SER A 111 14.31 6.96 -31.14
C SER A 111 13.15 6.50 -30.25
N ARG A 112 12.35 5.53 -30.71
CA ARG A 112 11.29 4.89 -29.92
C ARG A 112 11.83 4.27 -28.62
N MET A 113 13.02 3.66 -28.71
CA MET A 113 13.72 3.07 -27.58
C MET A 113 14.08 4.15 -26.54
N PHE A 114 14.57 5.33 -26.98
CA PHE A 114 14.83 6.45 -26.08
C PHE A 114 13.57 6.85 -25.29
N ILE A 115 12.44 7.02 -25.97
CA ILE A 115 11.18 7.42 -25.32
C ILE A 115 10.73 6.37 -24.29
N ALA A 116 10.80 5.09 -24.64
CA ALA A 116 10.41 4.00 -23.72
C ALA A 116 11.30 3.94 -22.47
N VAL A 117 12.62 4.02 -22.65
CA VAL A 117 13.58 4.00 -21.55
C VAL A 117 13.46 5.29 -20.71
N PHE A 118 13.30 6.43 -21.35
CA PHE A 118 13.07 7.71 -20.67
C PHE A 118 11.81 7.68 -19.79
N TRP A 119 10.71 7.16 -20.31
CA TRP A 119 9.49 7.00 -19.51
C TRP A 119 9.71 6.17 -18.24
N ILE A 120 10.34 5.00 -18.37
CA ILE A 120 10.61 4.11 -17.23
C ILE A 120 11.54 4.78 -16.23
N LEU A 121 12.65 5.37 -16.71
CA LEU A 121 13.64 6.01 -15.85
C LEU A 121 13.09 7.27 -15.18
N SER A 122 12.32 8.09 -15.88
CA SER A 122 11.71 9.30 -15.29
C SER A 122 10.78 8.97 -14.16
N PHE A 123 9.92 7.95 -14.33
CA PHE A 123 9.06 7.48 -13.25
C PHE A 123 9.86 6.98 -12.04
N ILE A 124 10.86 6.13 -12.26
CA ILE A 124 11.70 5.56 -11.19
C ILE A 124 12.46 6.68 -10.45
N LEU A 125 13.12 7.59 -11.18
CA LEU A 125 13.90 8.66 -10.56
C LEU A 125 13.03 9.67 -9.84
N LEU A 126 11.86 10.02 -10.36
CA LEU A 126 10.89 10.88 -9.66
C LEU A 126 10.48 10.27 -8.31
N VAL A 127 10.20 8.96 -8.26
CA VAL A 127 9.87 8.27 -7.01
C VAL A 127 11.06 8.29 -6.04
N ILE A 128 12.26 7.92 -6.51
CA ILE A 128 13.47 7.82 -5.68
C ILE A 128 13.85 9.19 -5.13
N PHE A 129 13.94 10.23 -5.98
CA PHE A 129 14.38 11.55 -5.57
C PHE A 129 13.39 12.18 -4.59
N ARG A 130 12.09 12.10 -4.86
CA ARG A 130 11.07 12.56 -3.92
C ARG A 130 11.11 11.81 -2.59
N TYR A 131 11.32 10.49 -2.60
CA TYR A 131 11.45 9.70 -1.38
C TYR A 131 12.66 10.14 -0.56
N ILE A 132 13.82 10.28 -1.19
CA ILE A 132 15.06 10.71 -0.54
C ILE A 132 14.89 12.10 0.08
N VAL A 133 14.40 13.06 -0.70
CA VAL A 133 14.22 14.44 -0.22
C VAL A 133 13.23 14.50 0.93
N LYS A 134 12.07 13.82 0.83
CA LYS A 134 11.11 13.77 1.93
C LYS A 134 11.70 13.14 3.19
N LYS A 135 12.46 12.07 3.07
CA LYS A 135 13.12 11.43 4.20
C LYS A 135 14.19 12.31 4.85
N ILE A 136 14.92 13.08 4.05
CA ILE A 136 15.89 14.08 4.54
C ILE A 136 15.15 15.18 5.31
N LEU A 137 14.08 15.74 4.71
CA LEU A 137 13.28 16.79 5.35
C LEU A 137 12.66 16.32 6.67
N GLU A 138 12.19 15.08 6.73
CA GLU A 138 11.66 14.46 7.95
C GLU A 138 12.75 14.31 9.02
N LYS A 139 13.90 13.74 8.64
CA LYS A 139 15.04 13.52 9.57
C LYS A 139 15.49 14.82 10.24
N TYR A 140 15.55 15.91 9.49
CA TYR A 140 15.95 17.22 10.00
C TYR A 140 14.78 18.06 10.52
N GLN A 141 13.56 17.49 10.59
CA GLN A 141 12.33 18.19 10.99
C GLN A 141 12.06 19.50 10.22
N LEU A 142 12.53 19.54 8.96
CA LEU A 142 12.38 20.71 8.08
C LEU A 142 11.06 20.64 7.32
N LEU A 143 10.46 21.79 7.07
CA LEU A 143 9.28 21.97 6.21
C LEU A 143 8.08 21.08 6.62
N GLN A 144 7.95 20.74 7.91
CA GLN A 144 6.79 20.05 8.46
C GLN A 144 5.64 21.07 8.68
N ILE A 145 4.40 20.61 8.42
CA ILE A 145 3.21 21.43 8.63
C ILE A 145 2.65 21.16 10.03
N PRO A 146 2.55 22.20 10.88
CA PRO A 146 1.93 22.05 12.19
C PRO A 146 0.43 21.77 12.06
N VAL A 147 -0.04 20.74 12.76
CA VAL A 147 -1.42 20.25 12.76
C VAL A 147 -1.95 20.16 14.18
N LEU A 148 -3.18 20.63 14.38
CA LEU A 148 -3.96 20.42 15.60
C LEU A 148 -4.99 19.31 15.36
N ILE A 149 -5.13 18.41 16.32
CA ILE A 149 -6.16 17.37 16.29
C ILE A 149 -7.22 17.73 17.36
N ILE A 150 -8.47 17.75 16.95
CA ILE A 150 -9.61 17.95 17.85
C ILE A 150 -10.27 16.60 18.08
N GLY A 151 -10.20 16.11 19.31
CA GLY A 151 -10.56 14.78 19.74
C GLY A 151 -9.34 13.94 20.14
N ALA A 152 -9.50 13.12 21.17
CA ALA A 152 -8.45 12.24 21.68
C ALA A 152 -8.95 10.80 21.92
N GLY A 153 -9.96 10.36 21.19
CA GLY A 153 -10.47 8.99 21.23
C GLY A 153 -9.72 8.08 20.23
N LYS A 154 -10.22 6.84 20.08
CA LYS A 154 -9.65 5.80 19.19
C LYS A 154 -9.43 6.27 17.75
N THR A 155 -10.33 7.11 17.22
CA THR A 155 -10.21 7.67 15.86
C THR A 155 -8.99 8.61 15.75
N ALA A 156 -8.75 9.43 16.77
CA ALA A 156 -7.57 10.29 16.81
C ALA A 156 -6.28 9.46 16.91
N GLU A 157 -6.30 8.38 17.67
CA GLU A 157 -5.18 7.45 17.78
C GLU A 157 -4.83 6.84 16.41
N LEU A 158 -5.82 6.32 15.68
CA LEU A 158 -5.64 5.79 14.32
C LEU A 158 -5.09 6.84 13.35
N LEU A 159 -5.57 8.09 13.45
CA LEU A 159 -5.04 9.19 12.65
C LEU A 159 -3.57 9.47 12.96
N VAL A 160 -3.22 9.54 14.24
CA VAL A 160 -1.83 9.77 14.70
C VAL A 160 -0.91 8.65 14.23
N GLN A 161 -1.35 7.39 14.34
CA GLN A 161 -0.61 6.23 13.81
C GLN A 161 -0.42 6.33 12.30
N GLY A 162 -1.47 6.68 11.55
CA GLY A 162 -1.41 6.89 10.12
C GLY A 162 -0.41 7.97 9.70
N ILE A 163 -0.39 9.10 10.42
CA ILE A 163 0.56 10.19 10.18
C ILE A 163 2.00 9.76 10.52
N LYS A 164 2.22 9.04 11.62
CA LYS A 164 3.56 8.55 12.03
C LYS A 164 4.12 7.51 11.07
N ASN A 165 3.28 6.61 10.59
CA ASN A 165 3.70 5.50 9.74
C ASN A 165 3.93 5.91 8.27
N ASP A 166 3.51 7.11 7.88
CA ASP A 166 3.63 7.60 6.52
C ASP A 166 4.41 8.93 6.45
N ALA A 167 5.72 8.81 6.23
CA ALA A 167 6.62 9.95 6.02
C ALA A 167 6.18 10.89 4.88
N GLY A 168 5.33 10.40 3.96
CA GLY A 168 4.80 11.17 2.84
C GLY A 168 3.91 12.35 3.25
N MET A 169 3.25 12.27 4.41
CA MET A 169 2.30 13.30 4.84
C MET A 169 2.96 14.58 5.33
N GLY A 170 4.14 14.51 5.98
CA GLY A 170 4.89 15.69 6.43
C GLY A 170 4.16 16.57 7.42
N TYR A 171 3.26 16.02 8.25
CA TYR A 171 2.58 16.72 9.33
C TYR A 171 3.35 16.61 10.64
N LYS A 172 3.35 17.70 11.43
CA LYS A 172 3.83 17.73 12.81
C LYS A 172 2.65 18.01 13.74
N ILE A 173 2.29 17.03 14.54
CA ILE A 173 1.21 17.18 15.51
C ILE A 173 1.71 18.08 16.64
N ILE A 174 1.05 19.22 16.84
CA ILE A 174 1.40 20.22 17.85
C ILE A 174 0.73 19.87 19.19
N GLY A 175 -0.46 19.33 19.16
CA GLY A 175 -1.20 18.92 20.34
C GLY A 175 -2.63 18.53 20.00
N LEU A 176 -3.38 18.26 21.04
CA LEU A 176 -4.75 17.77 20.98
C LEU A 176 -5.68 18.79 21.70
N LEU A 177 -6.95 18.83 21.29
CA LEU A 177 -8.02 19.42 22.07
C LEU A 177 -8.97 18.30 22.50
N GLU A 178 -9.33 18.26 23.78
CA GLU A 178 -10.23 17.25 24.33
C GLU A 178 -10.98 17.77 25.56
N ASP A 179 -12.27 17.48 25.63
CA ASP A 179 -13.10 17.86 26.77
C ASP A 179 -12.97 16.91 27.95
N ASN A 180 -12.66 15.64 27.68
CA ASN A 180 -12.50 14.55 28.65
C ASN A 180 -11.03 14.26 28.94
N LYS A 181 -10.76 13.43 29.95
CA LYS A 181 -9.41 12.91 30.20
C LYS A 181 -9.02 12.01 29.03
N VAL A 182 -7.79 12.21 28.53
CA VAL A 182 -7.20 11.35 27.49
C VAL A 182 -6.89 9.99 28.09
N GLU A 183 -7.39 8.94 27.45
CA GLU A 183 -7.07 7.55 27.80
C GLU A 183 -5.60 7.25 27.49
N GLN A 184 -5.03 6.28 28.24
CA GLN A 184 -3.64 5.83 28.05
C GLN A 184 -3.38 5.33 26.64
N GLY A 185 -2.23 5.70 26.05
CA GLY A 185 -1.82 5.23 24.73
C GLY A 185 -0.90 6.19 23.98
N ILE A 186 -0.89 6.09 22.66
CA ILE A 186 -0.02 6.90 21.77
C ILE A 186 -0.28 8.41 21.91
N LEU A 187 -1.46 8.78 22.34
CA LEU A 187 -1.90 10.19 22.49
C LEU A 187 -1.27 10.86 23.71
N GLU A 188 -0.81 10.11 24.72
CA GLU A 188 -0.09 10.66 25.87
C GLU A 188 1.19 11.40 25.49
N ASN A 189 1.78 11.06 24.35
CA ASN A 189 2.98 11.72 23.85
C ASN A 189 2.73 13.14 23.30
N TYR A 190 1.47 13.59 23.29
CA TYR A 190 1.07 14.89 22.76
C TYR A 190 0.39 15.73 23.82
N PRO A 191 0.71 17.04 23.94
CA PRO A 191 0.09 17.91 24.92
C PRO A 191 -1.39 18.16 24.58
N VAL A 192 -2.23 18.09 25.59
CA VAL A 192 -3.61 18.61 25.51
C VAL A 192 -3.56 20.12 25.72
N LEU A 193 -3.90 20.88 24.68
CA LEU A 193 -3.74 22.35 24.65
C LEU A 193 -5.00 23.09 25.15
N GLY A 194 -6.10 22.40 25.36
CA GLY A 194 -7.36 22.96 25.84
C GLY A 194 -8.55 22.07 25.49
N LYS A 195 -9.73 22.62 25.72
CA LYS A 195 -11.03 22.01 25.37
C LYS A 195 -11.44 22.34 23.94
N PHE A 196 -12.52 21.72 23.43
CA PHE A 196 -13.08 22.03 22.11
C PHE A 196 -13.52 23.49 21.99
N THR A 197 -13.97 24.11 23.11
CA THR A 197 -14.33 25.54 23.19
C THR A 197 -13.13 26.44 22.91
N ASP A 198 -11.92 26.02 23.25
CA ASP A 198 -10.70 26.81 23.18
C ASP A 198 -10.05 26.76 21.78
N ALA A 199 -10.65 26.05 20.82
CA ALA A 199 -10.11 25.83 19.49
C ALA A 199 -9.65 27.13 18.80
N GLU A 200 -10.44 28.18 18.84
CA GLU A 200 -10.14 29.50 18.24
C GLU A 200 -8.89 30.13 18.86
N VAL A 201 -8.84 30.14 20.20
CA VAL A 201 -7.70 30.70 20.94
C VAL A 201 -6.42 29.95 20.66
N VAL A 202 -6.48 28.61 20.64
CA VAL A 202 -5.32 27.74 20.38
C VAL A 202 -4.85 27.90 18.92
N ILE A 203 -5.75 27.87 17.96
CA ILE A 203 -5.43 28.03 16.53
C ILE A 203 -4.74 29.37 16.29
N THR A 204 -5.29 30.47 16.83
CA THR A 204 -4.72 31.81 16.67
C THR A 204 -3.39 31.93 17.40
N LYS A 205 -3.29 31.47 18.66
CA LYS A 205 -2.07 31.53 19.46
C LYS A 205 -0.88 30.83 18.82
N TYR A 206 -1.12 29.63 18.23
CA TYR A 206 -0.07 28.83 17.61
C TYR A 206 0.01 28.99 16.09
N ASN A 207 -0.83 29.86 15.48
CA ASN A 207 -0.93 30.11 14.04
C ASN A 207 -1.05 28.79 13.24
N ILE A 208 -2.01 27.97 13.63
CA ILE A 208 -2.24 26.65 13.04
C ILE A 208 -3.10 26.80 11.80
N ASN A 209 -2.61 26.33 10.65
CA ASN A 209 -3.34 26.40 9.38
C ASN A 209 -4.03 25.08 9.00
N TYR A 210 -3.77 24.00 9.71
CA TYR A 210 -4.30 22.66 9.40
C TYR A 210 -4.87 22.04 10.66
N VAL A 211 -6.13 21.64 10.61
CA VAL A 211 -6.86 21.02 11.71
C VAL A 211 -7.51 19.74 11.27
N PHE A 212 -7.43 18.70 12.09
CA PHE A 212 -8.22 17.48 11.92
C PHE A 212 -9.21 17.33 13.07
N ILE A 213 -10.50 17.19 12.75
CA ILE A 213 -11.53 16.86 13.73
C ILE A 213 -11.70 15.35 13.73
N ALA A 214 -11.22 14.70 14.79
CA ALA A 214 -11.24 13.26 15.00
C ALA A 214 -12.16 12.89 16.20
N ALA A 215 -13.33 13.49 16.24
CA ALA A 215 -14.34 13.30 17.28
C ALA A 215 -15.68 12.80 16.68
N PRO A 216 -15.72 11.56 16.13
CA PRO A 216 -16.90 11.04 15.44
C PRO A 216 -18.13 10.83 16.35
N GLY A 217 -17.91 10.79 17.67
CA GLY A 217 -19.00 10.72 18.67
C GLY A 217 -19.58 12.06 19.08
N LEU A 218 -19.08 13.17 18.51
CA LEU A 218 -19.60 14.49 18.83
C LEU A 218 -21.00 14.66 18.22
N GLU A 219 -21.94 15.16 19.04
CA GLU A 219 -23.31 15.48 18.61
C GLU A 219 -23.28 16.41 17.37
N GLN A 220 -24.14 16.14 16.39
CA GLN A 220 -24.16 16.87 15.11
C GLN A 220 -24.24 18.40 15.28
N GLY A 221 -25.05 18.88 16.21
CA GLY A 221 -25.18 20.33 16.48
C GLY A 221 -23.89 20.96 17.01
N LYS A 222 -23.13 20.23 17.84
CA LYS A 222 -21.85 20.67 18.38
C LYS A 222 -20.76 20.62 17.32
N LEU A 223 -20.75 19.53 16.51
CA LEU A 223 -19.82 19.39 15.40
C LEU A 223 -19.96 20.51 14.37
N THR A 224 -21.20 20.80 13.98
CA THR A 224 -21.50 21.89 13.03
C THR A 224 -21.02 23.24 13.57
N LYS A 225 -21.32 23.58 14.83
CA LYS A 225 -20.84 24.80 15.46
C LYS A 225 -19.32 24.89 15.51
N LEU A 226 -18.65 23.78 15.81
CA LEU A 226 -17.21 23.72 15.84
C LEU A 226 -16.59 23.92 14.43
N ILE A 227 -17.19 23.31 13.40
CA ILE A 227 -16.78 23.50 12.01
C ILE A 227 -16.89 24.97 11.62
N TYR A 228 -18.04 25.61 11.81
CA TYR A 228 -18.25 27.03 11.48
C TYR A 228 -17.29 27.96 12.24
N LYS A 229 -16.91 27.60 13.46
CA LYS A 229 -15.96 28.37 14.27
C LYS A 229 -14.53 28.24 13.81
N VAL A 230 -14.10 27.01 13.40
CA VAL A 230 -12.71 26.71 13.05
C VAL A 230 -12.41 26.99 11.57
N GLN A 231 -13.34 26.71 10.67
CA GLN A 231 -13.12 26.79 9.21
C GLN A 231 -12.59 28.16 8.74
N PRO A 232 -13.08 29.31 9.21
CA PRO A 232 -12.57 30.63 8.78
C PRO A 232 -11.13 30.91 9.22
N LEU A 233 -10.63 30.19 10.23
CA LEU A 233 -9.33 30.44 10.86
C LEU A 233 -8.20 29.63 10.23
N VAL A 234 -8.52 28.60 9.43
CA VAL A 234 -7.56 27.62 8.94
C VAL A 234 -7.56 27.54 7.41
N LYS A 235 -6.43 27.14 6.82
CA LYS A 235 -6.33 26.90 5.37
C LYS A 235 -6.98 25.59 4.93
N SER A 236 -6.95 24.59 5.80
CA SER A 236 -7.51 23.28 5.53
C SER A 236 -7.98 22.61 6.81
N MET A 237 -9.16 22.03 6.74
CA MET A 237 -9.75 21.27 7.82
C MET A 237 -10.22 19.92 7.31
N GLY A 238 -9.78 18.84 7.97
CA GLY A 238 -10.28 17.50 7.74
C GLY A 238 -11.23 17.08 8.85
N VAL A 239 -12.39 16.55 8.48
CA VAL A 239 -13.32 15.95 9.43
C VAL A 239 -13.36 14.44 9.19
N ILE A 240 -13.14 13.65 10.24
CA ILE A 240 -13.19 12.20 10.18
C ILE A 240 -14.57 11.75 10.62
N PRO A 241 -15.43 11.29 9.69
CA PRO A 241 -16.76 10.78 10.03
C PRO A 241 -16.66 9.43 10.74
N ASN A 242 -17.76 9.04 11.42
CA ASN A 242 -17.85 7.71 12.05
C ASN A 242 -18.10 6.61 11.00
N LEU A 243 -17.10 6.36 10.17
CA LEU A 243 -17.12 5.36 9.09
C LEU A 243 -15.95 4.38 9.23
N VAL A 244 -15.46 4.18 10.44
CA VAL A 244 -14.36 3.22 10.70
C VAL A 244 -14.82 1.82 10.32
N GLY A 245 -14.03 1.14 9.46
CA GLY A 245 -14.37 -0.19 8.94
C GLY A 245 -15.23 -0.20 7.67
N VAL A 246 -15.84 0.94 7.29
CA VAL A 246 -16.56 1.04 6.01
C VAL A 246 -15.56 1.02 4.86
N PRO A 247 -15.80 0.21 3.79
CA PRO A 247 -14.92 0.17 2.63
C PRO A 247 -14.92 1.53 1.93
N MET A 248 -13.74 2.17 1.90
CA MET A 248 -13.59 3.54 1.37
C MET A 248 -12.93 3.61 0.00
N GLY A 249 -12.66 2.47 -0.66
CA GLY A 249 -12.04 2.42 -1.98
C GLY A 249 -12.96 3.00 -3.04
N GLY A 250 -12.57 4.16 -3.58
CA GLY A 250 -13.33 4.81 -4.66
C GLY A 250 -14.60 5.52 -4.18
N ILE A 251 -14.59 6.08 -2.97
CA ILE A 251 -15.67 6.96 -2.53
C ILE A 251 -15.73 8.19 -3.43
N GLU A 252 -16.90 8.44 -3.97
CA GLU A 252 -17.25 9.70 -4.61
C GLU A 252 -18.14 10.50 -3.64
N ALA A 253 -17.64 11.67 -3.26
CA ALA A 253 -18.41 12.60 -2.45
C ALA A 253 -19.13 13.60 -3.39
N GLU A 254 -20.44 13.61 -3.34
CA GLU A 254 -21.27 14.55 -4.08
C GLU A 254 -22.01 15.46 -3.10
N SER A 255 -22.07 16.75 -3.40
CA SER A 255 -22.84 17.70 -2.61
C SER A 255 -24.21 17.91 -3.26
N LEU A 256 -25.27 17.63 -2.53
CA LEU A 256 -26.64 17.99 -2.90
C LEU A 256 -26.93 19.39 -2.34
N PHE A 257 -26.69 20.41 -3.15
CA PHE A 257 -26.68 21.81 -2.69
C PHE A 257 -28.05 22.27 -2.09
N ASN A 258 -29.12 21.87 -2.72
CA ASN A 258 -30.47 22.30 -2.27
C ASN A 258 -30.82 21.75 -0.89
N GLU A 259 -30.47 20.51 -0.62
CA GLU A 259 -30.77 19.77 0.61
C GLU A 259 -29.66 19.89 1.66
N LYS A 260 -28.53 20.54 1.33
CA LYS A 260 -27.33 20.66 2.19
C LYS A 260 -26.82 19.29 2.68
N LEU A 261 -26.97 18.29 1.86
CA LEU A 261 -26.55 16.92 2.14
C LEU A 261 -25.26 16.57 1.37
N MET A 262 -24.44 15.73 1.98
CA MET A 262 -23.31 15.09 1.33
C MET A 262 -23.64 13.61 1.08
N LEU A 263 -23.69 13.22 -0.20
CA LEU A 263 -23.86 11.84 -0.63
C LEU A 263 -22.50 11.19 -0.80
N LEU A 264 -22.25 10.10 -0.08
CA LEU A 264 -21.06 9.27 -0.25
C LEU A 264 -21.45 8.02 -1.04
N ARG A 265 -20.99 7.93 -2.29
CA ARG A 265 -21.18 6.73 -3.11
C ARG A 265 -20.08 5.73 -2.85
N LEU A 266 -20.46 4.57 -2.31
CA LEU A 266 -19.57 3.43 -2.10
C LEU A 266 -19.61 2.55 -3.35
N LYS A 267 -18.44 2.27 -3.95
CA LYS A 267 -18.34 1.44 -5.16
C LYS A 267 -17.78 0.06 -4.80
N ASN A 268 -18.47 -0.99 -5.23
CA ASN A 268 -17.89 -2.32 -5.25
C ASN A 268 -17.18 -2.54 -6.59
N ASN A 269 -15.89 -2.37 -6.62
CA ASN A 269 -15.11 -2.41 -7.86
C ASN A 269 -15.05 -3.81 -8.48
N LEU A 270 -15.00 -4.88 -7.67
CA LEU A 270 -14.96 -6.27 -8.19
C LEU A 270 -16.34 -6.81 -8.60
N ALA A 271 -17.43 -6.11 -8.29
CA ALA A 271 -18.73 -6.41 -8.86
C ALA A 271 -18.80 -6.13 -10.37
N LYS A 272 -17.96 -5.19 -10.86
CA LYS A 272 -17.91 -4.82 -12.29
C LYS A 272 -17.17 -5.88 -13.11
N PRO A 273 -17.78 -6.43 -14.20
CA PRO A 273 -17.13 -7.46 -15.03
C PRO A 273 -15.78 -7.00 -15.59
N ILE A 274 -15.68 -5.76 -16.06
CA ILE A 274 -14.45 -5.21 -16.63
C ILE A 274 -13.28 -5.23 -15.62
N ASN A 275 -13.53 -4.92 -14.37
CA ASN A 275 -12.50 -4.94 -13.33
C ASN A 275 -12.03 -6.37 -13.03
N ARG A 276 -12.93 -7.33 -13.08
CA ARG A 276 -12.57 -8.77 -12.94
C ARG A 276 -11.70 -9.23 -14.11
N TRP A 277 -12.01 -8.79 -15.34
CA TRP A 277 -11.18 -9.07 -16.51
C TRP A 277 -9.79 -8.44 -16.36
N ILE A 278 -9.71 -7.17 -15.98
CA ILE A 278 -8.44 -6.46 -15.75
C ILE A 278 -7.62 -7.19 -14.69
N LYS A 279 -8.24 -7.58 -13.57
CA LYS A 279 -7.55 -8.35 -12.52
C LYS A 279 -7.04 -9.68 -13.05
N THR A 280 -7.85 -10.42 -13.78
CA THR A 280 -7.46 -11.72 -14.33
C THR A 280 -6.26 -11.57 -15.27
N ILE A 281 -6.30 -10.60 -16.20
CA ILE A 281 -5.19 -10.35 -17.12
C ILE A 281 -3.93 -9.97 -16.35
N PHE A 282 -4.05 -9.09 -15.36
CA PHE A 282 -2.94 -8.67 -14.49
C PHE A 282 -2.31 -9.86 -13.78
N ASP A 283 -3.13 -10.71 -13.15
CA ASP A 283 -2.68 -11.92 -12.48
C ASP A 283 -1.95 -12.87 -13.44
N TYR A 284 -2.52 -13.16 -14.63
CA TYR A 284 -1.89 -14.06 -15.60
C TYR A 284 -0.58 -13.50 -16.15
N VAL A 285 -0.53 -12.23 -16.54
CA VAL A 285 0.68 -11.60 -17.09
C VAL A 285 1.83 -11.67 -16.08
N LEU A 286 1.58 -11.27 -14.84
CA LEU A 286 2.61 -11.31 -13.79
C LEU A 286 2.98 -12.74 -13.41
N THR A 287 2.00 -13.65 -13.38
CA THR A 287 2.26 -15.04 -13.01
C THR A 287 3.08 -15.76 -14.09
N ILE A 288 2.76 -15.60 -15.36
CA ILE A 288 3.52 -16.22 -16.46
C ILE A 288 4.96 -15.70 -16.46
N THR A 289 5.12 -14.37 -16.42
CA THR A 289 6.46 -13.74 -16.38
C THR A 289 7.24 -14.18 -15.14
N GLY A 290 6.59 -14.14 -13.96
CA GLY A 290 7.18 -14.56 -12.71
C GLY A 290 7.57 -16.05 -12.71
N THR A 291 6.72 -16.92 -13.26
CA THR A 291 7.00 -18.38 -13.36
C THR A 291 8.22 -18.63 -14.21
N ILE A 292 8.38 -17.97 -15.35
CA ILE A 292 9.57 -18.11 -16.21
C ILE A 292 10.83 -17.72 -15.44
N VAL A 293 10.80 -16.57 -14.74
CA VAL A 293 11.96 -16.06 -13.99
C VAL A 293 12.33 -16.95 -12.81
N ILE A 294 11.34 -17.46 -12.06
CA ILE A 294 11.60 -18.26 -10.85
C ILE A 294 11.70 -19.78 -11.14
N SER A 295 11.45 -20.23 -12.38
CA SER A 295 11.47 -21.67 -12.72
C SER A 295 12.78 -22.39 -12.35
N PRO A 296 13.98 -21.82 -12.52
CA PRO A 296 15.21 -22.47 -12.07
C PRO A 296 15.21 -22.71 -10.55
N ILE A 297 14.74 -21.74 -9.78
CA ILE A 297 14.64 -21.83 -8.31
C ILE A 297 13.63 -22.90 -7.90
N LEU A 298 12.47 -22.98 -8.59
CA LEU A 298 11.47 -24.01 -8.32
C LEU A 298 12.03 -25.42 -8.54
N ILE A 299 12.83 -25.61 -9.62
CA ILE A 299 13.46 -26.89 -9.91
C ILE A 299 14.52 -27.23 -8.86
N GLU A 300 15.36 -26.27 -8.47
CA GLU A 300 16.38 -26.48 -7.45
C GLU A 300 15.76 -26.87 -6.10
N ILE A 301 14.71 -26.17 -5.66
CA ILE A 301 13.98 -26.52 -4.45
C ILE A 301 13.36 -27.92 -4.56
N ALA A 302 12.77 -28.25 -5.69
CA ALA A 302 12.16 -29.57 -5.91
C ALA A 302 13.21 -30.71 -5.78
N LEU A 303 14.38 -30.54 -6.37
CA LEU A 303 15.49 -31.47 -6.27
C LEU A 303 16.03 -31.57 -4.84
N TRP A 304 16.13 -30.46 -4.13
CA TRP A 304 16.54 -30.46 -2.72
C TRP A 304 15.58 -31.22 -1.83
N ILE A 305 14.25 -30.96 -1.96
CA ILE A 305 13.22 -31.70 -1.20
C ILE A 305 13.29 -33.21 -1.48
N TYR A 306 13.46 -33.59 -2.75
CA TYR A 306 13.56 -35.00 -3.15
C TYR A 306 14.78 -35.70 -2.55
N LYS A 307 15.93 -35.00 -2.50
CA LYS A 307 17.17 -35.52 -1.89
C LYS A 307 17.07 -35.62 -0.35
N ASP A 308 16.43 -34.65 0.31
CA ASP A 308 16.31 -34.62 1.77
C ASP A 308 15.29 -35.65 2.28
N SER A 309 14.19 -35.86 1.54
CA SER A 309 13.14 -36.83 1.86
C SER A 309 12.55 -37.39 0.57
N PRO A 310 12.93 -38.58 0.10
CA PRO A 310 12.36 -39.16 -1.12
C PRO A 310 10.84 -39.28 -1.08
N GLY A 311 10.19 -38.99 -2.23
CA GLY A 311 8.73 -39.03 -2.36
C GLY A 311 8.15 -37.78 -3.08
N PRO A 312 6.83 -37.58 -3.07
CA PRO A 312 6.17 -36.47 -3.76
C PRO A 312 6.70 -35.12 -3.27
N VAL A 313 7.15 -34.25 -4.18
CA VAL A 313 7.69 -32.92 -3.87
C VAL A 313 6.60 -31.91 -3.53
N ILE A 314 5.42 -32.08 -4.14
CA ILE A 314 4.27 -31.18 -3.98
C ILE A 314 3.25 -31.80 -3.02
N PHE A 315 2.92 -31.04 -1.99
CA PHE A 315 1.82 -31.32 -1.07
C PHE A 315 0.55 -30.60 -1.55
N LYS A 316 -0.60 -31.26 -1.45
CA LYS A 316 -1.91 -30.75 -1.85
C LYS A 316 -2.81 -30.63 -0.63
N HIS A 317 -3.36 -29.44 -0.41
CA HIS A 317 -4.30 -29.21 0.70
C HIS A 317 -5.61 -28.68 0.14
N ARG A 318 -6.73 -29.35 0.47
CA ARG A 318 -8.07 -28.90 0.04
C ARG A 318 -8.39 -27.56 0.68
N ARG A 319 -8.82 -26.61 -0.13
CA ARG A 319 -9.21 -25.26 0.27
C ARG A 319 -10.47 -24.86 -0.48
N ILE A 320 -11.18 -23.87 0.10
CA ILE A 320 -12.35 -23.25 -0.52
C ILE A 320 -11.88 -22.08 -1.38
N GLY A 321 -12.37 -22.02 -2.60
CA GLY A 321 -12.13 -20.93 -3.53
C GLY A 321 -13.38 -20.14 -3.84
N LYS A 322 -13.33 -19.39 -4.92
CA LYS A 322 -14.43 -18.56 -5.42
C LYS A 322 -15.70 -19.40 -5.63
N ASN A 323 -16.85 -18.81 -5.28
CA ASN A 323 -18.18 -19.45 -5.34
C ASN A 323 -18.28 -20.73 -4.51
N GLY A 324 -17.43 -20.91 -3.49
CA GLY A 324 -17.46 -22.09 -2.63
C GLY A 324 -16.86 -23.36 -3.25
N LYS A 325 -16.23 -23.28 -4.42
CA LYS A 325 -15.61 -24.42 -5.09
C LYS A 325 -14.35 -24.86 -4.36
N GLU A 326 -14.27 -26.15 -4.07
CA GLU A 326 -13.05 -26.73 -3.49
C GLU A 326 -11.95 -26.87 -4.55
N PHE A 327 -10.72 -26.59 -4.16
CA PHE A 327 -9.53 -26.78 -4.98
C PHE A 327 -8.36 -27.30 -4.17
N ASN A 328 -7.35 -27.86 -4.85
CA ASN A 328 -6.11 -28.32 -4.22
C ASN A 328 -5.08 -27.18 -4.23
N CYS A 329 -4.86 -26.56 -3.08
CA CYS A 329 -3.81 -25.57 -2.87
C CYS A 329 -2.45 -26.28 -2.84
N TYR A 330 -1.54 -25.92 -3.75
CA TYR A 330 -0.21 -26.53 -3.88
C TYR A 330 0.80 -25.88 -2.98
N LYS A 331 1.60 -26.71 -2.30
CA LYS A 331 2.77 -26.28 -1.52
C LYS A 331 3.92 -27.25 -1.75
N PHE A 332 5.13 -26.78 -1.55
CA PHE A 332 6.24 -27.69 -1.41
C PHE A 332 6.08 -28.51 -0.12
N ARG A 333 6.41 -29.79 -0.19
CA ARG A 333 6.38 -30.67 0.98
C ARG A 333 7.49 -30.24 1.96
N SER A 334 7.09 -29.85 3.14
CA SER A 334 7.97 -29.43 4.24
C SER A 334 8.02 -30.45 5.39
N MET A 335 7.26 -31.54 5.30
CA MET A 335 7.20 -32.62 6.26
C MET A 335 7.57 -33.95 5.61
N CYS A 336 8.01 -34.93 6.41
CA CYS A 336 8.28 -36.28 5.94
C CYS A 336 6.99 -36.96 5.41
N VAL A 337 7.17 -38.03 4.63
CA VAL A 337 6.05 -38.75 3.99
C VAL A 337 5.14 -39.39 5.04
N ASP A 338 5.73 -39.91 6.09
CA ASP A 338 5.10 -40.58 7.24
C ASP A 338 4.70 -39.61 8.37
N ALA A 339 4.43 -38.34 8.02
CA ALA A 339 4.14 -37.28 9.00
C ALA A 339 2.89 -37.53 9.85
N LYS A 340 1.89 -38.20 9.29
CA LYS A 340 0.66 -38.52 10.01
C LYS A 340 0.89 -39.58 11.08
N GLU A 341 1.55 -40.66 10.72
CA GLU A 341 1.92 -41.77 11.61
C GLU A 341 2.83 -41.27 12.74
N LYS A 342 3.81 -40.44 12.41
CA LYS A 342 4.72 -39.82 13.40
C LYS A 342 3.96 -38.93 14.39
N LEU A 343 2.98 -38.16 13.93
CA LEU A 343 2.15 -37.36 14.83
C LEU A 343 1.35 -38.24 15.78
N GLU A 344 0.68 -39.26 15.25
CA GLU A 344 -0.14 -40.17 16.07
C GLU A 344 0.70 -40.89 17.12
N GLN A 345 1.92 -41.29 16.77
CA GLN A 345 2.86 -41.89 17.73
C GLN A 345 3.30 -40.86 18.78
N LEU A 346 3.67 -39.64 18.37
CA LEU A 346 4.12 -38.59 19.29
C LEU A 346 3.02 -38.25 20.31
N LEU A 347 1.78 -38.05 19.85
CA LEU A 347 0.66 -37.72 20.72
C LEU A 347 0.26 -38.85 21.69
N LYS A 348 0.66 -40.10 21.40
CA LYS A 348 0.47 -41.25 22.31
C LYS A 348 1.62 -41.35 23.34
N THR A 349 2.82 -40.94 22.99
CA THR A 349 4.02 -41.16 23.82
C THR A 349 4.42 -39.95 24.64
N ASP A 350 4.06 -38.73 24.18
CA ASP A 350 4.44 -37.48 24.81
C ASP A 350 3.21 -36.66 25.24
N PRO A 351 2.88 -36.62 26.56
CA PRO A 351 1.76 -35.85 27.07
C PRO A 351 1.90 -34.33 26.90
N GLU A 352 3.14 -33.80 26.94
CA GLU A 352 3.38 -32.35 26.73
C GLU A 352 3.10 -31.98 25.28
N ALA A 353 3.60 -32.76 24.33
CA ALA A 353 3.31 -32.55 22.91
C ALA A 353 1.80 -32.69 22.62
N LYS A 354 1.08 -33.55 23.33
CA LYS A 354 -0.38 -33.70 23.22
C LYS A 354 -1.08 -32.43 23.70
N ALA A 355 -0.73 -31.91 24.85
CA ALA A 355 -1.31 -30.67 25.40
C ALA A 355 -1.04 -29.45 24.50
N GLU A 356 0.19 -29.34 23.96
CA GLU A 356 0.55 -28.29 23.02
C GLU A 356 -0.27 -28.39 21.72
N TRP A 357 -0.44 -29.61 21.18
CA TRP A 357 -1.22 -29.86 19.98
C TRP A 357 -2.72 -29.55 20.15
N GLU A 358 -3.31 -29.93 21.28
CA GLU A 358 -4.72 -29.67 21.59
C GLU A 358 -5.03 -28.17 21.71
N LYS A 359 -4.04 -27.38 22.12
CA LYS A 359 -4.20 -25.93 22.25
C LYS A 359 -4.17 -25.20 20.90
N ASP A 360 -3.16 -25.47 20.07
CA ASP A 360 -2.85 -24.61 18.91
C ASP A 360 -2.76 -25.40 17.58
N PHE A 361 -2.92 -26.73 17.59
CA PHE A 361 -2.66 -27.64 16.46
C PHE A 361 -1.27 -27.45 15.84
N LYS A 362 -0.30 -27.05 16.65
CA LYS A 362 1.09 -26.83 16.30
C LYS A 362 2.00 -27.38 17.39
N LEU A 363 3.23 -27.71 17.00
CA LEU A 363 4.29 -28.11 17.91
C LEU A 363 5.49 -27.20 17.73
N LYS A 364 6.10 -26.73 18.81
CA LYS A 364 7.33 -25.89 18.76
C LYS A 364 8.49 -26.62 18.12
N ASN A 365 8.69 -27.89 18.50
CA ASN A 365 9.71 -28.76 17.94
C ASN A 365 9.02 -29.93 17.23
N ASP A 366 8.54 -29.69 16.02
CA ASP A 366 7.80 -30.68 15.24
C ASP A 366 8.76 -31.65 14.50
N PRO A 367 8.87 -32.92 14.97
CA PRO A 367 9.80 -33.88 14.37
C PRO A 367 9.42 -34.33 12.95
N ARG A 368 8.25 -33.91 12.48
CA ARG A 368 7.79 -34.21 11.12
C ARG A 368 8.44 -33.30 10.08
N ILE A 369 8.96 -32.14 10.52
CA ILE A 369 9.54 -31.13 9.62
C ILE A 369 10.93 -31.61 9.17
N THR A 370 11.14 -31.67 7.85
CA THR A 370 12.44 -32.00 7.26
C THR A 370 13.41 -30.81 7.32
N LYS A 371 14.71 -31.04 7.10
CA LYS A 371 15.70 -29.97 7.11
C LYS A 371 15.41 -28.92 6.02
N SER A 372 15.10 -29.38 4.81
CA SER A 372 14.64 -28.50 3.72
C SER A 372 13.32 -27.81 4.08
N GLY A 373 12.38 -28.55 4.69
CA GLY A 373 11.10 -28.02 5.11
C GLY A 373 11.19 -26.88 6.14
N ALA A 374 12.10 -26.98 7.10
CA ALA A 374 12.35 -25.90 8.07
C ALA A 374 12.82 -24.61 7.41
N PHE A 375 13.75 -24.72 6.45
CA PHE A 375 14.19 -23.57 5.66
C PHE A 375 13.04 -22.97 4.83
N LEU A 376 12.28 -23.81 4.11
CA LEU A 376 11.19 -23.38 3.25
C LEU A 376 10.12 -22.64 4.04
N ARG A 377 9.71 -23.16 5.22
CA ARG A 377 8.75 -22.48 6.11
C ARG A 377 9.27 -21.16 6.64
N LYS A 378 10.53 -21.11 7.08
CA LYS A 378 11.17 -19.89 7.58
C LYS A 378 11.25 -18.78 6.51
N THR A 379 11.33 -19.17 5.23
CA THR A 379 11.44 -18.24 4.09
C THR A 379 10.11 -18.06 3.34
N SER A 380 9.05 -18.77 3.73
CA SER A 380 7.76 -18.85 3.02
C SER A 380 7.89 -19.33 1.56
N LEU A 381 8.98 -19.98 1.19
CA LEU A 381 9.20 -20.55 -0.15
C LEU A 381 8.37 -21.82 -0.37
N ASP A 382 7.86 -22.44 0.69
CA ASP A 382 6.95 -23.58 0.60
C ASP A 382 5.65 -23.23 -0.13
N GLU A 383 5.26 -21.97 -0.20
CA GLU A 383 4.04 -21.50 -0.86
C GLU A 383 4.22 -21.19 -2.36
N LEU A 384 5.45 -21.18 -2.89
CA LEU A 384 5.72 -20.88 -4.30
C LEU A 384 4.91 -21.73 -5.31
N PRO A 385 4.64 -23.04 -5.08
CA PRO A 385 3.83 -23.82 -6.01
C PRO A 385 2.38 -23.34 -6.19
N GLN A 386 1.87 -22.46 -5.32
CA GLN A 386 0.56 -21.83 -5.52
C GLN A 386 0.49 -21.00 -6.82
N ILE A 387 1.62 -20.62 -7.39
CA ILE A 387 1.69 -19.97 -8.70
C ILE A 387 1.00 -20.81 -9.79
N PHE A 388 1.04 -22.15 -9.68
CA PHE A 388 0.32 -23.05 -10.57
C PHE A 388 -1.20 -23.03 -10.33
N ASN A 389 -1.68 -22.73 -9.11
CA ASN A 389 -3.10 -22.52 -8.86
C ASN A 389 -3.59 -21.21 -9.50
N VAL A 390 -2.73 -20.17 -9.53
CA VAL A 390 -3.08 -18.93 -10.26
C VAL A 390 -3.19 -19.20 -11.77
N LEU A 391 -2.23 -19.93 -12.35
CA LEU A 391 -2.27 -20.32 -13.77
C LEU A 391 -3.49 -21.18 -14.11
N LYS A 392 -4.02 -21.95 -13.17
CA LYS A 392 -5.28 -22.70 -13.32
C LYS A 392 -6.54 -21.87 -13.13
N GLY A 393 -6.41 -20.61 -12.68
CA GLY A 393 -7.54 -19.75 -12.34
C GLY A 393 -8.25 -20.11 -11.03
N GLU A 394 -7.66 -20.96 -10.19
CA GLU A 394 -8.16 -21.35 -8.87
C GLU A 394 -7.80 -20.33 -7.79
N MET A 395 -6.69 -19.60 -8.00
CA MET A 395 -6.18 -18.55 -7.12
C MET A 395 -5.86 -17.27 -7.90
N SER A 396 -5.53 -16.23 -7.18
CA SER A 396 -5.02 -14.94 -7.64
C SER A 396 -3.65 -14.67 -6.98
N LEU A 397 -2.85 -13.77 -7.53
CA LEU A 397 -1.65 -13.30 -6.85
C LEU A 397 -1.99 -12.61 -5.53
N VAL A 398 -3.00 -11.74 -5.55
CA VAL A 398 -3.47 -10.99 -4.38
C VAL A 398 -4.94 -11.26 -4.12
N GLY A 399 -5.29 -11.62 -2.89
CA GLY A 399 -6.66 -11.94 -2.50
C GLY A 399 -6.77 -12.37 -1.04
N PRO A 400 -7.97 -12.70 -0.56
CA PRO A 400 -8.17 -13.35 0.73
C PRO A 400 -7.37 -14.64 0.85
N ARG A 401 -6.93 -15.00 2.05
CA ARG A 401 -6.20 -16.27 2.24
C ARG A 401 -7.12 -17.48 1.96
N PRO A 402 -6.62 -18.54 1.28
CA PRO A 402 -7.39 -19.76 1.09
C PRO A 402 -7.77 -20.41 2.44
N ILE A 403 -9.06 -20.54 2.72
CA ILE A 403 -9.61 -21.13 3.96
C ILE A 403 -10.01 -22.60 3.76
N ILE A 404 -10.10 -23.33 4.86
CA ILE A 404 -10.73 -24.65 4.91
C ILE A 404 -12.25 -24.51 5.15
N ARG A 405 -13.00 -25.60 4.96
CA ARG A 405 -14.46 -25.59 5.10
C ARG A 405 -14.91 -25.15 6.50
N ASP A 406 -14.23 -25.61 7.53
CA ASP A 406 -14.54 -25.30 8.93
C ASP A 406 -14.30 -23.81 9.28
N GLU A 407 -13.45 -23.13 8.52
CA GLU A 407 -13.21 -21.69 8.70
C GLU A 407 -14.33 -20.83 8.09
N MET A 408 -15.20 -21.37 7.24
CA MET A 408 -16.28 -20.58 6.60
C MET A 408 -17.23 -19.95 7.63
N GLU A 409 -17.59 -20.70 8.68
CA GLU A 409 -18.47 -20.21 9.74
C GLU A 409 -17.86 -19.02 10.50
N ARG A 410 -16.53 -18.98 10.60
CA ARG A 410 -15.81 -17.90 11.27
C ARG A 410 -15.84 -16.57 10.48
N TYR A 411 -16.16 -16.61 9.18
CA TYR A 411 -16.35 -15.41 8.38
C TYR A 411 -17.72 -14.73 8.63
N GLY A 412 -18.71 -15.46 9.18
CA GLY A 412 -20.03 -14.92 9.47
C GLY A 412 -20.64 -14.17 8.27
N GLU A 413 -21.08 -12.95 8.50
CA GLU A 413 -21.68 -12.10 7.46
C GLU A 413 -20.74 -11.72 6.31
N TYR A 414 -19.42 -11.80 6.50
CA TYR A 414 -18.40 -11.45 5.50
C TYR A 414 -18.08 -12.57 4.52
N ILE A 415 -18.68 -13.78 4.67
CA ILE A 415 -18.38 -14.92 3.81
C ILE A 415 -18.65 -14.64 2.34
N ASN A 416 -19.67 -13.86 2.03
CA ASN A 416 -20.01 -13.52 0.65
C ASN A 416 -18.91 -12.69 -0.03
N ASP A 417 -18.20 -11.82 0.70
CA ASP A 417 -17.06 -11.07 0.18
C ASP A 417 -15.91 -12.00 -0.18
N TYR A 418 -15.65 -13.00 0.66
CA TYR A 418 -14.67 -14.05 0.41
C TYR A 418 -15.02 -14.85 -0.87
N LEU A 419 -16.25 -15.33 -0.96
CA LEU A 419 -16.70 -16.19 -2.06
C LEU A 419 -16.80 -15.46 -3.42
N MET A 420 -16.80 -14.12 -3.42
CA MET A 420 -16.88 -13.32 -4.65
C MET A 420 -15.59 -13.35 -5.46
N VAL A 421 -14.44 -13.61 -4.86
CA VAL A 421 -13.11 -13.48 -5.45
C VAL A 421 -12.31 -14.78 -5.35
N ASN A 422 -11.27 -14.93 -6.18
CA ASN A 422 -10.30 -16.00 -5.99
C ASN A 422 -9.42 -15.71 -4.77
N PRO A 423 -9.11 -16.71 -3.93
CA PRO A 423 -8.15 -16.55 -2.85
C PRO A 423 -6.75 -16.22 -3.40
N GLY A 424 -5.97 -15.46 -2.62
CA GLY A 424 -4.66 -14.97 -3.03
C GLY A 424 -3.49 -15.77 -2.47
N ILE A 425 -2.34 -15.70 -3.16
CA ILE A 425 -1.04 -16.13 -2.61
C ILE A 425 -0.67 -15.17 -1.47
N THR A 426 -0.90 -13.88 -1.67
CA THR A 426 -0.77 -12.85 -0.64
C THR A 426 -2.07 -12.06 -0.49
N GLY A 427 -2.21 -11.32 0.59
CA GLY A 427 -3.41 -10.54 0.87
C GLY A 427 -3.18 -9.44 1.89
N MET A 428 -4.22 -8.65 2.14
CA MET A 428 -4.15 -7.45 2.97
C MET A 428 -3.65 -7.76 4.39
N TRP A 429 -4.22 -8.75 5.07
CA TRP A 429 -3.82 -9.10 6.43
C TRP A 429 -2.40 -9.70 6.49
N GLN A 430 -1.98 -10.42 5.45
CA GLN A 430 -0.64 -11.03 5.39
C GLN A 430 0.48 -9.99 5.37
N VAL A 431 0.20 -8.76 4.94
CA VAL A 431 1.17 -7.64 4.94
C VAL A 431 0.93 -6.61 6.04
N SER A 432 -0.18 -6.72 6.80
CA SER A 432 -0.57 -5.74 7.82
C SER A 432 -0.20 -6.13 9.25
N GLY A 433 0.21 -7.38 9.54
CA GLY A 433 0.58 -7.83 10.89
C GLY A 433 0.72 -9.34 11.04
N ARG A 434 0.33 -10.12 10.03
CA ARG A 434 0.43 -11.59 10.00
C ARG A 434 -0.16 -12.25 11.26
N SER A 435 0.71 -12.90 12.06
CA SER A 435 0.35 -13.67 13.24
C SER A 435 -0.13 -12.84 14.43
N ASP A 436 0.16 -11.54 14.45
CA ASP A 436 -0.17 -10.66 15.58
C ASP A 436 -1.61 -10.13 15.51
N ILE A 437 -2.32 -10.45 14.42
CA ILE A 437 -3.71 -10.03 14.17
C ILE A 437 -4.65 -11.17 14.54
N ASP A 438 -5.71 -10.86 15.27
CA ASP A 438 -6.75 -11.83 15.61
C ASP A 438 -7.53 -12.29 14.36
N TYR A 439 -8.33 -13.36 14.52
CA TYR A 439 -9.04 -13.92 13.37
C TYR A 439 -10.15 -13.00 12.85
N ALA A 440 -10.82 -12.27 13.73
CA ALA A 440 -11.90 -11.36 13.35
C ALA A 440 -11.33 -10.19 12.52
N GLU A 441 -10.19 -9.63 12.93
CA GLU A 441 -9.53 -8.58 12.17
C GLU A 441 -9.02 -9.08 10.81
N ARG A 442 -8.56 -10.33 10.70
CA ARG A 442 -8.21 -10.94 9.40
C ARG A 442 -9.40 -10.97 8.45
N VAL A 443 -10.57 -11.39 8.95
CA VAL A 443 -11.81 -11.42 8.17
C VAL A 443 -12.19 -10.03 7.69
N LEU A 444 -12.08 -9.02 8.56
CA LEU A 444 -12.35 -7.63 8.20
C LEU A 444 -11.39 -7.11 7.11
N LEU A 445 -10.10 -7.44 7.22
CA LEU A 445 -9.11 -7.04 6.22
C LEU A 445 -9.33 -7.71 4.86
N ASP A 446 -9.73 -8.99 4.85
CA ASP A 446 -10.06 -9.72 3.63
C ASP A 446 -11.32 -9.17 2.96
N SER A 447 -12.38 -8.87 3.75
CA SER A 447 -13.58 -8.19 3.27
C SER A 447 -13.26 -6.79 2.76
N TRP A 448 -12.46 -6.03 3.51
CA TRP A 448 -12.02 -4.69 3.11
C TRP A 448 -11.30 -4.72 1.76
N TYR A 449 -10.37 -5.67 1.55
CA TYR A 449 -9.67 -5.84 0.27
C TYR A 449 -10.65 -6.07 -0.88
N THR A 450 -11.58 -7.00 -0.74
CA THR A 450 -12.54 -7.36 -1.78
C THR A 450 -13.39 -6.17 -2.23
N ARG A 451 -13.86 -5.38 -1.26
CA ARG A 451 -14.71 -4.21 -1.52
C ARG A 451 -13.93 -3.00 -2.06
N ASN A 452 -12.66 -2.86 -1.67
CA ASN A 452 -11.82 -1.71 -2.03
C ASN A 452 -10.84 -2.00 -3.17
N TRP A 453 -10.99 -3.10 -3.85
CA TRP A 453 -10.04 -3.56 -4.85
C TRP A 453 -9.74 -2.51 -5.93
N SER A 454 -8.47 -2.41 -6.29
CA SER A 454 -7.97 -1.73 -7.48
C SER A 454 -6.67 -2.42 -7.92
N VAL A 455 -6.30 -2.30 -9.19
CA VAL A 455 -5.00 -2.77 -9.69
C VAL A 455 -3.85 -2.16 -8.90
N TRP A 456 -4.00 -0.89 -8.51
CA TRP A 456 -2.99 -0.20 -7.71
C TRP A 456 -2.85 -0.78 -6.30
N LEU A 457 -3.96 -1.21 -5.70
CA LEU A 457 -3.92 -1.90 -4.41
C LEU A 457 -3.16 -3.22 -4.53
N ASP A 458 -3.40 -4.00 -5.58
CA ASP A 458 -2.67 -5.25 -5.83
C ASP A 458 -1.17 -4.99 -5.98
N ILE A 459 -0.77 -4.01 -6.80
CA ILE A 459 0.64 -3.61 -6.94
C ILE A 459 1.24 -3.25 -5.58
N THR A 460 0.53 -2.45 -4.79
CA THR A 460 0.97 -2.03 -3.45
C THR A 460 1.17 -3.23 -2.52
N LEU A 461 0.23 -4.18 -2.51
CA LEU A 461 0.29 -5.37 -1.67
C LEU A 461 1.42 -6.32 -2.10
N LEU A 462 1.67 -6.47 -3.40
CA LEU A 462 2.81 -7.25 -3.92
C LEU A 462 4.15 -6.64 -3.47
N PHE A 463 4.33 -5.32 -3.57
CA PHE A 463 5.53 -4.66 -3.06
C PHE A 463 5.69 -4.79 -1.55
N LYS A 464 4.61 -4.64 -0.78
CA LYS A 464 4.64 -4.86 0.67
C LYS A 464 5.01 -6.31 1.01
N THR A 465 4.45 -7.29 0.28
CA THR A 465 4.77 -8.72 0.44
C THR A 465 6.26 -8.97 0.23
N PHE A 466 6.83 -8.44 -0.85
CA PHE A 466 8.27 -8.56 -1.11
C PHE A 466 9.11 -8.01 0.04
N LYS A 467 8.76 -6.83 0.56
CA LYS A 467 9.44 -6.24 1.74
C LYS A 467 9.31 -7.13 2.98
N VAL A 468 8.13 -7.69 3.25
CA VAL A 468 7.88 -8.53 4.43
C VAL A 468 8.63 -9.85 4.34
N VAL A 469 8.69 -10.47 3.15
CA VAL A 469 9.47 -11.70 2.90
C VAL A 469 10.95 -11.44 3.06
N LEU A 470 11.49 -10.36 2.51
CA LEU A 470 12.92 -10.00 2.63
C LEU A 470 13.32 -9.70 4.07
N LEU A 471 12.49 -8.99 4.83
CA LEU A 471 12.77 -8.64 6.22
C LEU A 471 12.47 -9.77 7.21
N ARG A 472 11.93 -10.90 6.76
CA ARG A 472 11.57 -12.08 7.57
C ARG A 472 10.70 -11.75 8.79
N LYS A 473 9.89 -10.69 8.75
CA LYS A 473 9.00 -10.33 9.84
C LYS A 473 7.80 -11.28 9.87
N GLY A 474 7.60 -11.98 11.01
CA GLY A 474 6.44 -12.86 11.23
C GLY A 474 6.46 -14.19 10.46
N ALA A 475 7.63 -14.71 10.05
CA ALA A 475 7.80 -16.09 9.65
C ALA A 475 8.07 -16.94 10.90
N TYR A 476 7.32 -18.05 11.07
CA TYR A 476 7.49 -19.02 12.15
C TYR A 476 8.54 -20.07 11.78
#